data_52c8fb668a90342c030503eac922f7dd
#
_entry.id   52c8fb668a90342c030503eac922f7dd
#
_cell.length_a   1.000
_cell.length_b   1.000
_cell.length_c   1.000
_cell.angle_alpha   90.00
_cell.angle_beta   90.00
_cell.angle_gamma   90.00
#
_symmetry.space_group_name_H-M   'P 1'
#
loop_
_entity.id
_entity.type
_entity.pdbx_description
1 polymer ?
#
loop_
_entity_poly.entity_id
_entity_poly.type
_entity_poly.pdbx_seq_one_letter_code
_entity_poly.pdbx_strand_id
1 'polypeptide(L)'
;MNKKKALHITPHFGGGVGSVLMSLVLNLHKRDDFEQEIVSLEYANEKAKNWSNANGIKIYDKVSPVDNRLHEKMQNRDVVHIHFWNHPLLYQLLYSFSGRKTRVVIWSHVNGHYAPYLFNDAILNFPEIFVTTTNFSLTQKDITKRNSDWKSRHIRSIPSCSGLNEFDKIEPVPHDTFNIGYTGTVDYCKIHPDFIEMFNKADIPNVQYIIVGGDSHKSMEEEARVKGCINKLKFTGKVSNVKEYLAEFDVFAYPLQRENYGTGEQVLIEAMCAGIPQVVFADGPEEYVVQDGITGFVANSKKEFIEAIQKLYSNDSLRRKMSAASKKYAKENFTIDRPVKSWLKIYQELLSRPKSECIFRKFESTEDLAVSLFLLALGECDASSIYKEILQYYPDDVPLELSEKAARLPQIFNGNTRGSIKHYSSFFDNEKLKYLEIFGTLQ
;
A
#
# COMPACT_ATOMS: atom_id res chain seq x y z
N MET A 1 -5.62 -6.68 -36.98
CA MET A 1 -4.39 -7.04 -36.23
C MET A 1 -4.79 -7.78 -34.96
N ASN A 2 -4.06 -8.84 -34.56
CA ASN A 2 -4.34 -9.48 -33.27
C ASN A 2 -4.03 -8.50 -32.14
N LYS A 3 -4.97 -8.33 -31.18
CA LYS A 3 -4.76 -7.53 -29.98
C LYS A 3 -3.51 -8.00 -29.22
N LYS A 4 -2.73 -7.08 -28.70
CA LYS A 4 -1.62 -7.40 -27.80
C LYS A 4 -2.16 -7.92 -26.48
N LYS A 5 -1.39 -8.75 -25.76
CA LYS A 5 -1.83 -9.41 -24.53
C LYS A 5 -1.00 -8.93 -23.33
N ALA A 6 -1.68 -8.32 -22.36
CA ALA A 6 -1.10 -7.96 -21.08
C ALA A 6 -1.57 -8.93 -19.98
N LEU A 7 -0.62 -9.45 -19.22
CA LEU A 7 -0.87 -10.31 -18.07
C LEU A 7 -0.56 -9.57 -16.78
N HIS A 8 -1.59 -9.31 -16.00
CA HIS A 8 -1.43 -8.76 -14.66
C HIS A 8 -1.23 -9.90 -13.65
N ILE A 9 -0.23 -9.76 -12.78
CA ILE A 9 0.04 -10.73 -11.71
C ILE A 9 -0.01 -9.99 -10.38
N THR A 10 -0.83 -10.48 -9.47
CA THR A 10 -1.00 -9.92 -8.13
C THR A 10 -0.98 -11.04 -7.09
N PRO A 11 -0.41 -10.84 -5.88
CA PRO A 11 -0.56 -11.83 -4.81
C PRO A 11 -2.01 -12.17 -4.54
N HIS A 12 -2.84 -11.19 -4.22
CA HIS A 12 -4.28 -11.39 -4.13
C HIS A 12 -5.04 -10.31 -4.92
N PHE A 13 -6.25 -10.65 -5.35
CA PHE A 13 -7.12 -9.75 -6.08
C PHE A 13 -8.33 -9.37 -5.21
N GLY A 14 -8.19 -8.26 -4.48
CA GLY A 14 -9.17 -7.72 -3.53
C GLY A 14 -8.62 -6.53 -2.76
N GLY A 15 -9.42 -5.96 -1.86
CA GLY A 15 -9.04 -4.79 -1.06
C GLY A 15 -8.78 -3.52 -1.88
N GLY A 16 -8.00 -2.60 -1.35
CA GLY A 16 -7.67 -1.32 -1.98
C GLY A 16 -6.90 -1.48 -3.30
N VAL A 17 -5.84 -2.31 -3.31
CA VAL A 17 -5.08 -2.61 -4.53
C VAL A 17 -5.97 -3.27 -5.59
N GLY A 18 -6.86 -4.19 -5.17
CA GLY A 18 -7.81 -4.81 -6.08
C GLY A 18 -8.74 -3.80 -6.74
N SER A 19 -9.21 -2.79 -6.01
CA SER A 19 -10.06 -1.71 -6.58
C SER A 19 -9.32 -0.89 -7.62
N VAL A 20 -8.07 -0.53 -7.34
CA VAL A 20 -7.19 0.18 -8.29
C VAL A 20 -6.94 -0.66 -9.55
N LEU A 21 -6.64 -1.95 -9.36
CA LEU A 21 -6.40 -2.89 -10.46
C LEU A 21 -7.65 -3.08 -11.33
N MET A 22 -8.84 -3.27 -10.73
CA MET A 22 -10.10 -3.36 -11.46
C MET A 22 -10.33 -2.13 -12.34
N SER A 23 -10.13 -0.93 -11.77
CA SER A 23 -10.32 0.32 -12.49
C SER A 23 -9.33 0.46 -13.66
N LEU A 24 -8.04 0.21 -13.43
CA LEU A 24 -7.02 0.28 -14.47
C LEU A 24 -7.28 -0.73 -15.59
N VAL A 25 -7.45 -2.00 -15.24
CA VAL A 25 -7.63 -3.10 -16.21
C VAL A 25 -8.88 -2.89 -17.05
N LEU A 26 -10.00 -2.47 -16.45
CA LEU A 26 -11.23 -2.17 -17.18
C LEU A 26 -11.02 -1.06 -18.22
N ASN A 27 -10.33 0.00 -17.83
CA ASN A 27 -10.09 1.13 -18.73
C ASN A 27 -9.06 0.80 -19.82
N LEU A 28 -8.11 -0.07 -19.57
CA LEU A 28 -7.20 -0.61 -20.59
C LEU A 28 -7.92 -1.61 -21.51
N HIS A 29 -8.79 -2.47 -20.96
CA HIS A 29 -9.54 -3.48 -21.71
C HIS A 29 -10.55 -2.88 -22.69
N LYS A 30 -11.19 -1.75 -22.34
CA LYS A 30 -12.10 -1.01 -23.20
C LYS A 30 -11.41 -0.37 -24.40
N ARG A 31 -10.09 -0.25 -24.38
CA ARG A 31 -9.30 0.23 -25.52
C ARG A 31 -8.88 -1.00 -26.36
N ASP A 32 -9.09 -0.93 -27.64
CA ASP A 32 -8.91 -2.08 -28.53
C ASP A 32 -7.46 -2.58 -28.70
N ASP A 33 -6.48 -1.90 -28.09
CA ASP A 33 -5.08 -2.20 -28.26
C ASP A 33 -4.60 -3.44 -27.51
N PHE A 34 -5.19 -3.74 -26.31
CA PHE A 34 -4.73 -4.77 -25.40
C PHE A 34 -5.86 -5.66 -24.87
N GLU A 35 -5.68 -6.96 -24.95
CA GLU A 35 -6.43 -7.95 -24.17
C GLU A 35 -5.79 -8.07 -22.79
N GLN A 36 -6.60 -8.00 -21.74
CA GLN A 36 -6.15 -8.05 -20.34
C GLN A 36 -6.49 -9.39 -19.71
N GLU A 37 -5.52 -10.01 -19.05
CA GLU A 37 -5.70 -11.21 -18.23
C GLU A 37 -5.13 -10.95 -16.83
N ILE A 38 -5.68 -11.60 -15.81
CA ILE A 38 -5.24 -11.45 -14.41
C ILE A 38 -4.91 -12.82 -13.82
N VAL A 39 -3.80 -12.90 -13.09
CA VAL A 39 -3.41 -14.02 -12.24
C VAL A 39 -3.37 -13.54 -10.81
N SER A 40 -4.09 -14.24 -9.91
CA SER A 40 -3.87 -14.13 -8.47
C SER A 40 -3.10 -15.34 -7.97
N LEU A 41 -2.06 -15.10 -7.17
CA LEU A 41 -1.23 -16.18 -6.64
C LEU A 41 -1.85 -16.81 -5.38
N GLU A 42 -2.46 -15.99 -4.53
CA GLU A 42 -3.09 -16.40 -3.28
C GLU A 42 -4.61 -16.60 -3.44
N TYR A 43 -5.33 -15.53 -3.78
CA TYR A 43 -6.78 -15.59 -4.03
C TYR A 43 -7.31 -14.38 -4.81
N ALA A 44 -8.42 -14.59 -5.49
CA ALA A 44 -9.32 -13.53 -5.94
C ALA A 44 -10.62 -13.60 -5.11
N ASN A 45 -11.04 -12.48 -4.51
CA ASN A 45 -12.27 -12.45 -3.72
C ASN A 45 -13.52 -12.46 -4.63
N GLU A 46 -14.70 -12.73 -4.04
CA GLU A 46 -15.95 -12.82 -4.80
C GLU A 46 -16.31 -11.54 -5.57
N LYS A 47 -16.01 -10.36 -4.99
CA LYS A 47 -16.20 -9.08 -5.69
C LYS A 47 -15.36 -9.01 -6.97
N ALA A 48 -14.11 -9.45 -6.92
CA ALA A 48 -13.21 -9.48 -8.07
C ALA A 48 -13.68 -10.49 -9.13
N LYS A 49 -14.12 -11.68 -8.72
CA LYS A 49 -14.64 -12.70 -9.63
C LYS A 49 -15.91 -12.23 -10.34
N ASN A 50 -16.85 -11.66 -9.60
CA ASN A 50 -18.10 -11.13 -10.16
C ASN A 50 -17.81 -9.97 -11.14
N TRP A 51 -16.89 -9.06 -10.78
CA TRP A 51 -16.47 -8.00 -11.67
C TRP A 51 -15.82 -8.53 -12.95
N SER A 52 -14.97 -9.53 -12.84
CA SER A 52 -14.31 -10.20 -13.98
C SER A 52 -15.34 -10.79 -14.96
N ASN A 53 -16.29 -11.57 -14.43
CA ASN A 53 -17.35 -12.16 -15.23
C ASN A 53 -18.20 -11.10 -15.95
N ALA A 54 -18.57 -10.03 -15.23
CA ALA A 54 -19.35 -8.94 -15.80
C ALA A 54 -18.65 -8.16 -16.90
N ASN A 55 -17.32 -8.17 -16.93
CA ASN A 55 -16.51 -7.38 -17.89
C ASN A 55 -15.78 -8.26 -18.93
N GLY A 56 -15.96 -9.58 -18.93
CA GLY A 56 -15.28 -10.50 -19.86
C GLY A 56 -13.76 -10.57 -19.70
N ILE A 57 -13.22 -10.22 -18.52
CA ILE A 57 -11.79 -10.23 -18.22
C ILE A 57 -11.45 -11.54 -17.51
N LYS A 58 -10.50 -12.29 -18.04
CA LYS A 58 -10.16 -13.61 -17.53
C LYS A 58 -9.28 -13.54 -16.29
N ILE A 59 -9.71 -14.22 -15.22
CA ILE A 59 -8.92 -14.44 -14.00
C ILE A 59 -8.48 -15.90 -13.90
N TYR A 60 -7.21 -16.09 -13.56
CA TYR A 60 -6.65 -17.36 -13.11
C TYR A 60 -6.37 -17.24 -11.62
N ASP A 61 -7.17 -17.92 -10.81
CA ASP A 61 -7.15 -17.80 -9.35
C ASP A 61 -6.28 -18.87 -8.71
N LYS A 62 -5.56 -18.52 -7.63
CA LYS A 62 -4.72 -19.43 -6.82
C LYS A 62 -3.68 -20.18 -7.64
N VAL A 63 -2.98 -19.45 -8.51
CA VAL A 63 -1.95 -20.04 -9.37
C VAL A 63 -0.62 -20.13 -8.61
N SER A 64 -0.06 -21.33 -8.54
CA SER A 64 1.23 -21.53 -7.89
C SER A 64 2.34 -20.73 -8.56
N PRO A 65 3.17 -19.99 -7.80
CA PRO A 65 4.28 -19.19 -8.35
C PRO A 65 5.38 -20.00 -9.03
N VAL A 66 5.45 -21.32 -8.76
CA VAL A 66 6.42 -22.23 -9.37
C VAL A 66 5.85 -23.08 -10.52
N ASP A 67 4.57 -22.87 -10.89
CA ASP A 67 3.94 -23.61 -11.99
C ASP A 67 4.55 -23.22 -13.34
N ASN A 68 5.12 -24.19 -14.05
CA ASN A 68 5.70 -23.97 -15.38
C ASN A 68 4.67 -23.41 -16.38
N ARG A 69 3.39 -23.75 -16.26
CA ARG A 69 2.32 -23.19 -17.12
C ARG A 69 2.15 -21.69 -16.91
N LEU A 70 2.35 -21.20 -15.68
CA LEU A 70 2.39 -19.76 -15.41
C LEU A 70 3.61 -19.13 -16.07
N HIS A 71 4.78 -19.75 -15.92
CA HIS A 71 6.02 -19.24 -16.53
C HIS A 71 5.95 -19.20 -18.06
N GLU A 72 5.42 -20.24 -18.71
CA GLU A 72 5.16 -20.26 -20.14
C GLU A 72 4.16 -19.17 -20.56
N LYS A 73 3.09 -18.99 -19.77
CA LYS A 73 2.13 -17.92 -19.99
C LYS A 73 2.81 -16.55 -19.94
N MET A 74 3.66 -16.28 -18.95
CA MET A 74 4.41 -15.03 -18.83
C MET A 74 5.32 -14.80 -20.04
N GLN A 75 6.03 -15.85 -20.51
CA GLN A 75 6.90 -15.76 -21.69
C GLN A 75 6.10 -15.49 -22.98
N ASN A 76 4.87 -16.01 -23.08
CA ASN A 76 4.02 -15.91 -24.25
C ASN A 76 3.13 -14.65 -24.29
N ARG A 77 3.19 -13.79 -23.28
CA ARG A 77 2.48 -12.49 -23.29
C ARG A 77 3.37 -11.38 -23.86
N ASP A 78 2.73 -10.35 -24.38
CA ASP A 78 3.41 -9.18 -24.92
C ASP A 78 4.00 -8.32 -23.80
N VAL A 79 3.27 -8.18 -22.69
CA VAL A 79 3.67 -7.49 -21.47
C VAL A 79 3.22 -8.28 -20.24
N VAL A 80 4.09 -8.39 -19.24
CA VAL A 80 3.78 -8.90 -17.89
C VAL A 80 3.83 -7.73 -16.92
N HIS A 81 2.70 -7.44 -16.27
CA HIS A 81 2.53 -6.34 -15.33
C HIS A 81 2.35 -6.91 -13.91
N ILE A 82 3.38 -6.81 -13.09
CA ILE A 82 3.40 -7.34 -11.72
C ILE A 82 3.01 -6.24 -10.75
N HIS A 83 2.02 -6.52 -9.89
CA HIS A 83 1.59 -5.65 -8.80
C HIS A 83 2.34 -6.04 -7.53
N PHE A 84 3.24 -5.16 -7.07
CA PHE A 84 4.21 -5.46 -6.03
C PHE A 84 3.84 -4.86 -4.67
N TRP A 85 3.90 -5.70 -3.67
CA TRP A 85 4.16 -5.42 -2.26
C TRP A 85 4.86 -6.62 -1.64
N ASN A 86 5.41 -6.51 -0.43
CA ASN A 86 6.09 -7.65 0.19
C ASN A 86 5.10 -8.81 0.45
N HIS A 87 5.23 -9.86 -0.36
CA HIS A 87 4.42 -11.07 -0.27
C HIS A 87 5.24 -12.32 -0.61
N PRO A 88 5.21 -13.38 0.22
CA PRO A 88 6.02 -14.59 0.03
C PRO A 88 5.89 -15.20 -1.37
N LEU A 89 4.66 -15.39 -1.86
CA LEU A 89 4.41 -15.98 -3.18
C LEU A 89 4.95 -15.12 -4.33
N LEU A 90 5.00 -13.80 -4.15
CA LEU A 90 5.55 -12.91 -5.17
C LEU A 90 7.08 -13.05 -5.25
N TYR A 91 7.76 -13.03 -4.11
CA TYR A 91 9.20 -13.28 -4.07
C TYR A 91 9.56 -14.65 -4.64
N GLN A 92 8.75 -15.68 -4.33
CA GLN A 92 8.91 -17.03 -4.89
C GLN A 92 8.72 -17.04 -6.42
N LEU A 93 7.73 -16.29 -6.94
CA LEU A 93 7.53 -16.14 -8.40
C LEU A 93 8.75 -15.49 -9.06
N LEU A 94 9.23 -14.37 -8.53
CA LEU A 94 10.37 -13.66 -9.12
C LEU A 94 11.62 -14.53 -9.13
N TYR A 95 11.87 -15.27 -8.05
CA TYR A 95 12.97 -16.22 -7.96
C TYR A 95 12.83 -17.37 -8.97
N SER A 96 11.67 -18.04 -9.01
CA SER A 96 11.43 -19.20 -9.86
C SER A 96 11.36 -18.84 -11.35
N PHE A 97 11.00 -17.61 -11.68
CA PHE A 97 10.97 -17.12 -13.07
C PHE A 97 12.32 -16.60 -13.56
N SER A 98 13.31 -16.43 -12.68
CA SER A 98 14.65 -15.94 -13.04
C SER A 98 15.29 -16.76 -14.18
N GLY A 99 16.00 -16.08 -15.08
CA GLY A 99 16.63 -16.68 -16.26
C GLY A 99 15.72 -16.82 -17.49
N ARG A 100 14.43 -16.46 -17.38
CA ARG A 100 13.48 -16.51 -18.50
C ARG A 100 13.29 -15.14 -19.14
N LYS A 101 12.94 -15.12 -20.42
CA LYS A 101 12.78 -13.88 -21.21
C LYS A 101 11.31 -13.49 -21.34
N THR A 102 11.01 -12.25 -20.97
CA THR A 102 9.72 -11.60 -21.21
C THR A 102 9.89 -10.08 -21.12
N ARG A 103 8.81 -9.29 -21.21
CA ARG A 103 8.79 -7.86 -20.92
C ARG A 103 8.05 -7.65 -19.62
N VAL A 104 8.75 -7.25 -18.57
CA VAL A 104 8.18 -7.06 -17.25
C VAL A 104 8.15 -5.59 -16.87
N VAL A 105 7.00 -5.15 -16.40
CA VAL A 105 6.87 -3.95 -15.57
C VAL A 105 6.40 -4.34 -14.17
N ILE A 106 7.00 -3.77 -13.14
CA ILE A 106 6.54 -3.89 -11.76
C ILE A 106 5.92 -2.56 -11.33
N TRP A 107 4.69 -2.61 -10.81
CA TRP A 107 4.04 -1.48 -10.16
C TRP A 107 3.98 -1.69 -8.65
N SER A 108 4.70 -0.87 -7.91
CA SER A 108 4.73 -0.96 -6.45
C SER A 108 3.51 -0.29 -5.83
N HIS A 109 2.88 -1.01 -4.90
CA HIS A 109 1.79 -0.52 -4.04
C HIS A 109 2.24 -0.27 -2.60
N VAL A 110 3.56 -0.14 -2.39
CA VAL A 110 4.21 0.29 -1.15
C VAL A 110 5.25 1.36 -1.46
N ASN A 111 5.57 2.21 -0.49
CA ASN A 111 6.49 3.32 -0.73
C ASN A 111 7.96 2.92 -0.79
N GLY A 112 8.34 1.76 -0.26
CA GLY A 112 9.68 1.21 -0.35
C GLY A 112 10.71 1.77 0.63
N HIS A 113 10.33 2.64 1.56
CA HIS A 113 11.25 3.31 2.49
C HIS A 113 11.53 2.50 3.75
N TYR A 114 10.56 1.73 4.24
CA TYR A 114 10.60 1.12 5.56
C TYR A 114 10.43 -0.40 5.49
N ALA A 115 11.22 -1.12 6.29
CA ALA A 115 11.05 -2.56 6.45
C ALA A 115 9.67 -2.88 7.09
N PRO A 116 9.04 -3.95 6.73
CA PRO A 116 9.44 -5.01 5.80
C PRO A 116 9.13 -4.73 4.32
N TYR A 117 8.88 -3.50 3.92
CA TYR A 117 8.44 -3.11 2.56
C TYR A 117 9.52 -2.39 1.75
N LEU A 118 10.78 -2.60 2.08
CA LEU A 118 11.92 -1.96 1.40
C LEU A 118 12.00 -2.33 -0.09
N PHE A 119 12.37 -1.36 -0.92
CA PHE A 119 12.89 -1.70 -2.24
C PHE A 119 14.35 -2.13 -2.11
N ASN A 120 14.66 -3.27 -2.65
CA ASN A 120 16.02 -3.78 -2.73
C ASN A 120 16.44 -3.95 -4.20
N ASP A 121 17.73 -4.16 -4.41
CA ASP A 121 18.30 -4.29 -5.76
C ASP A 121 17.68 -5.43 -6.57
N ALA A 122 17.28 -6.54 -5.92
CA ALA A 122 16.65 -7.66 -6.61
C ALA A 122 15.30 -7.28 -7.22
N ILE A 123 14.50 -6.48 -6.49
CA ILE A 123 13.19 -6.01 -6.95
C ILE A 123 13.33 -4.89 -7.98
N LEU A 124 14.25 -3.94 -7.75
CA LEU A 124 14.43 -2.80 -8.64
C LEU A 124 15.02 -3.17 -10.01
N ASN A 125 15.87 -4.22 -10.07
CA ASN A 125 16.53 -4.63 -11.30
C ASN A 125 15.82 -5.78 -12.05
N PHE A 126 14.80 -6.41 -11.43
CA PHE A 126 14.07 -7.50 -12.07
C PHE A 126 13.25 -7.07 -13.29
N PRO A 127 12.47 -5.97 -13.24
CA PRO A 127 11.69 -5.50 -14.39
C PRO A 127 12.54 -4.62 -15.33
N GLU A 128 12.09 -4.48 -16.56
CA GLU A 128 12.60 -3.46 -17.45
C GLU A 128 12.20 -2.05 -17.03
N ILE A 129 11.03 -1.90 -16.42
CA ILE A 129 10.53 -0.65 -15.86
C ILE A 129 9.93 -0.94 -14.48
N PHE A 130 10.39 -0.21 -13.47
CA PHE A 130 9.82 -0.21 -12.12
C PHE A 130 9.00 1.07 -11.94
N VAL A 131 7.74 0.93 -11.55
CA VAL A 131 6.80 2.05 -11.38
C VAL A 131 6.45 2.20 -9.91
N THR A 132 6.67 3.39 -9.37
CA THR A 132 6.21 3.76 -8.03
C THR A 132 4.81 4.39 -8.10
N THR A 133 4.07 4.33 -7.00
CA THR A 133 2.74 4.93 -6.89
C THR A 133 2.80 6.39 -6.43
N THR A 134 3.91 6.80 -5.84
CA THR A 134 4.12 8.15 -5.31
C THR A 134 5.52 8.65 -5.63
N ASN A 135 5.67 9.97 -5.79
CA ASN A 135 6.97 10.60 -5.94
C ASN A 135 7.81 10.52 -4.64
N PHE A 136 7.18 10.34 -3.48
CA PHE A 136 7.88 10.05 -2.23
C PHE A 136 8.83 8.86 -2.38
N SER A 137 8.39 7.78 -3.04
CA SER A 137 9.21 6.61 -3.31
C SER A 137 10.49 6.89 -4.11
N LEU A 138 10.52 7.99 -4.88
CA LEU A 138 11.71 8.37 -5.67
C LEU A 138 12.86 8.87 -4.79
N THR A 139 12.57 9.24 -3.53
CA THR A 139 13.57 9.67 -2.53
C THR A 139 14.22 8.49 -1.80
N GLN A 140 13.75 7.26 -2.04
CA GLN A 140 14.27 6.05 -1.41
C GLN A 140 15.75 5.83 -1.77
N LYS A 141 16.56 5.43 -0.76
CA LYS A 141 18.03 5.39 -0.86
C LYS A 141 18.55 4.55 -2.03
N ASP A 142 17.92 3.39 -2.32
CA ASP A 142 18.37 2.50 -3.39
C ASP A 142 18.00 3.01 -4.79
N ILE A 143 17.05 3.94 -4.89
CA ILE A 143 16.73 4.68 -6.10
C ILE A 143 17.67 5.91 -6.23
N THR A 144 17.84 6.68 -5.15
CA THR A 144 18.63 7.93 -5.20
C THR A 144 20.08 7.68 -5.52
N LYS A 145 20.68 6.57 -5.06
CA LYS A 145 22.08 6.20 -5.36
C LYS A 145 22.33 5.84 -6.82
N ARG A 146 21.28 5.60 -7.61
CA ARG A 146 21.42 5.27 -9.04
C ARG A 146 21.73 6.52 -9.86
N ASN A 147 22.49 6.37 -10.95
CA ASN A 147 22.75 7.45 -11.88
C ASN A 147 21.50 7.87 -12.66
N SER A 148 21.55 9.05 -13.27
CA SER A 148 20.44 9.66 -14.00
C SER A 148 19.98 8.82 -15.19
N ASP A 149 20.91 8.18 -15.89
CA ASP A 149 20.64 7.36 -17.06
C ASP A 149 19.85 6.09 -16.69
N TRP A 150 20.24 5.41 -15.61
CA TRP A 150 19.47 4.27 -15.10
C TRP A 150 18.06 4.70 -14.67
N LYS A 151 17.94 5.81 -13.89
CA LYS A 151 16.64 6.33 -13.44
C LYS A 151 15.72 6.65 -14.61
N SER A 152 16.22 7.36 -15.62
CA SER A 152 15.43 7.76 -16.77
C SER A 152 14.90 6.59 -17.58
N ARG A 153 15.64 5.48 -17.63
CA ARG A 153 15.26 4.27 -18.37
C ARG A 153 14.39 3.31 -17.56
N HIS A 154 14.57 3.21 -16.24
CA HIS A 154 13.98 2.17 -15.41
C HIS A 154 12.89 2.63 -14.45
N ILE A 155 12.89 3.91 -14.00
CA ILE A 155 11.96 4.37 -12.98
C ILE A 155 10.89 5.29 -13.57
N ARG A 156 9.64 5.02 -13.19
CA ARG A 156 8.49 5.91 -13.46
C ARG A 156 7.70 6.07 -12.16
N SER A 157 6.85 7.10 -12.10
CA SER A 157 5.88 7.27 -11.03
C SER A 157 4.50 7.47 -11.63
N ILE A 158 3.54 6.62 -11.25
CA ILE A 158 2.15 6.71 -11.70
C ILE A 158 1.26 6.54 -10.46
N PRO A 159 0.52 7.59 -10.07
CA PRO A 159 -0.35 7.51 -8.90
C PRO A 159 -1.45 6.48 -9.08
N SER A 160 -1.82 5.81 -7.99
CA SER A 160 -3.03 4.98 -7.95
C SER A 160 -4.25 5.87 -8.15
N CYS A 161 -5.16 5.40 -9.00
CA CYS A 161 -6.43 6.07 -9.20
C CYS A 161 -7.51 5.01 -9.46
N SER A 162 -8.57 5.01 -8.69
CA SER A 162 -9.71 4.13 -8.91
C SER A 162 -10.98 4.96 -8.93
N GLY A 163 -11.88 4.69 -9.86
CA GLY A 163 -13.30 5.06 -9.92
C GLY A 163 -13.79 6.25 -9.10
N LEU A 164 -13.14 7.41 -9.17
CA LEU A 164 -13.40 8.57 -8.32
C LEU A 164 -14.69 9.34 -8.69
N ASN A 165 -15.26 9.04 -9.86
CA ASN A 165 -16.41 9.77 -10.41
C ASN A 165 -17.70 9.68 -9.58
N GLU A 166 -17.72 8.83 -8.55
CA GLU A 166 -18.84 8.73 -7.63
C GLU A 166 -18.63 9.54 -6.35
N PHE A 167 -17.36 9.88 -6.03
CA PHE A 167 -17.01 10.64 -4.84
C PHE A 167 -17.22 12.16 -5.04
N ASP A 168 -17.12 12.65 -6.25
CA ASP A 168 -17.39 14.05 -6.58
C ASP A 168 -18.89 14.43 -6.48
N LYS A 169 -19.77 13.42 -6.44
CA LYS A 169 -21.23 13.55 -6.28
C LYS A 169 -21.69 13.51 -4.83
N ILE A 170 -20.77 13.32 -3.90
CA ILE A 170 -21.10 13.32 -2.46
C ILE A 170 -21.49 14.73 -2.05
N GLU A 171 -22.70 14.87 -1.52
CA GLU A 171 -23.20 16.10 -0.93
C GLU A 171 -23.12 15.98 0.60
N PRO A 172 -22.67 17.04 1.29
CA PRO A 172 -22.64 17.05 2.76
C PRO A 172 -24.01 16.83 3.38
N VAL A 173 -24.06 16.00 4.40
CA VAL A 173 -25.28 15.76 5.18
C VAL A 173 -25.26 16.72 6.40
N PRO A 174 -26.37 17.44 6.68
CA PRO A 174 -26.45 18.29 7.86
C PRO A 174 -26.30 17.51 9.15
N HIS A 175 -25.50 18.03 10.09
CA HIS A 175 -25.29 17.47 11.43
C HIS A 175 -24.99 18.56 12.44
N ASP A 176 -25.17 18.26 13.75
CA ASP A 176 -25.02 19.23 14.83
C ASP A 176 -23.62 19.23 15.48
N THR A 177 -22.78 18.24 15.17
CA THR A 177 -21.42 18.07 15.69
C THR A 177 -20.40 18.54 14.67
N PHE A 178 -19.18 18.88 15.10
CA PHE A 178 -18.05 19.04 14.20
C PHE A 178 -17.40 17.66 13.97
N ASN A 179 -17.53 17.14 12.76
CA ASN A 179 -17.14 15.77 12.45
C ASN A 179 -15.74 15.69 11.82
N ILE A 180 -14.84 15.05 12.53
CA ILE A 180 -13.48 14.77 12.04
C ILE A 180 -13.41 13.29 11.66
N GLY A 181 -13.23 13.03 10.36
CA GLY A 181 -13.24 11.68 9.81
C GLY A 181 -11.85 11.11 9.58
N TYR A 182 -11.76 9.79 9.73
CA TYR A 182 -10.66 8.95 9.27
C TYR A 182 -11.24 7.74 8.51
N THR A 183 -10.63 7.34 7.41
CA THR A 183 -10.97 6.08 6.74
C THR A 183 -9.70 5.28 6.44
N GLY A 184 -9.72 3.97 6.68
CA GLY A 184 -8.58 3.10 6.36
C GLY A 184 -8.36 1.95 7.33
N THR A 185 -7.14 1.47 7.38
CA THR A 185 -6.72 0.47 8.38
C THR A 185 -6.65 1.13 9.75
N VAL A 186 -7.42 0.62 10.71
CA VAL A 186 -7.47 1.14 12.09
C VAL A 186 -6.56 0.26 12.95
N ASP A 187 -5.27 0.58 12.92
CA ASP A 187 -4.22 -0.15 13.64
C ASP A 187 -3.01 0.77 13.82
N TYR A 188 -2.32 0.67 14.96
CA TYR A 188 -1.09 1.43 15.25
C TYR A 188 0.11 1.05 14.36
N CYS A 189 0.04 -0.02 13.59
CA CYS A 189 1.02 -0.27 12.53
C CYS A 189 0.93 0.76 11.38
N LYS A 190 -0.17 1.53 11.30
CA LYS A 190 -0.40 2.56 10.28
C LYS A 190 -0.71 3.92 10.90
N ILE A 191 -1.55 3.99 11.92
CA ILE A 191 -1.97 5.22 12.58
C ILE A 191 -0.87 5.65 13.57
N HIS A 192 -0.69 6.96 13.73
CA HIS A 192 0.25 7.53 14.68
C HIS A 192 -0.05 7.03 16.12
N PRO A 193 0.96 6.60 16.90
CA PRO A 193 0.72 6.06 18.25
C PRO A 193 0.00 7.02 19.18
N ASP A 194 0.18 8.34 19.03
CA ASP A 194 -0.49 9.36 19.83
C ASP A 194 -1.83 9.84 19.23
N PHE A 195 -2.45 9.04 18.36
CA PHE A 195 -3.71 9.39 17.68
C PHE A 195 -4.81 9.84 18.65
N ILE A 196 -5.09 9.03 19.68
CA ILE A 196 -6.12 9.33 20.68
C ILE A 196 -5.75 10.58 21.50
N GLU A 197 -4.46 10.73 21.84
CA GLU A 197 -3.98 11.90 22.59
C GLU A 197 -4.13 13.19 21.79
N MET A 198 -3.77 13.19 20.51
CA MET A 198 -3.91 14.37 19.64
C MET A 198 -5.36 14.83 19.53
N PHE A 199 -6.29 13.90 19.36
CA PHE A 199 -7.70 14.22 19.26
C PHE A 199 -8.27 14.72 20.60
N ASN A 200 -7.84 14.15 21.72
CA ASN A 200 -8.25 14.62 23.02
C ASN A 200 -7.71 16.04 23.33
N LYS A 201 -6.47 16.32 22.92
CA LYS A 201 -5.82 17.64 23.07
C LYS A 201 -6.35 18.73 22.13
N ALA A 202 -7.03 18.37 21.05
CA ALA A 202 -7.61 19.35 20.13
C ALA A 202 -8.67 20.23 20.82
N ASP A 203 -9.28 19.77 21.92
CA ASP A 203 -10.22 20.49 22.78
C ASP A 203 -11.28 21.28 21.99
N ILE A 204 -11.94 20.62 21.04
CA ILE A 204 -12.97 21.21 20.20
C ILE A 204 -14.34 20.94 20.86
N PRO A 205 -15.15 21.96 21.09
CA PRO A 205 -16.52 21.80 21.56
C PRO A 205 -17.38 21.05 20.55
N ASN A 206 -18.25 20.18 21.03
CA ASN A 206 -19.22 19.43 20.22
C ASN A 206 -18.59 18.68 19.03
N VAL A 207 -17.41 18.07 19.27
CA VAL A 207 -16.67 17.30 18.27
C VAL A 207 -17.05 15.83 18.29
N GLN A 208 -17.10 15.19 17.11
CA GLN A 208 -17.12 13.75 16.96
C GLN A 208 -16.00 13.31 16.04
N TYR A 209 -15.21 12.33 16.47
CA TYR A 209 -14.21 11.65 15.64
C TYR A 209 -14.80 10.36 15.09
N ILE A 210 -14.99 10.28 13.78
CA ILE A 210 -15.61 9.13 13.11
C ILE A 210 -14.51 8.33 12.42
N ILE A 211 -14.21 7.13 12.94
CA ILE A 211 -13.11 6.28 12.52
C ILE A 211 -13.67 5.09 11.77
N VAL A 212 -13.52 5.12 10.44
CA VAL A 212 -14.14 4.16 9.53
C VAL A 212 -13.11 3.15 9.05
N GLY A 213 -13.38 1.86 9.29
CA GLY A 213 -12.57 0.74 8.81
C GLY A 213 -11.91 -0.07 9.92
N GLY A 214 -11.21 -1.10 9.49
CA GLY A 214 -10.45 -1.99 10.37
C GLY A 214 -11.30 -2.83 11.33
N ASP A 215 -10.71 -3.94 11.79
CA ASP A 215 -11.29 -4.82 12.82
C ASP A 215 -10.45 -4.81 14.11
N SER A 216 -9.33 -4.06 14.11
CA SER A 216 -8.31 -4.06 15.18
C SER A 216 -8.39 -2.85 16.12
N HIS A 217 -9.53 -2.16 16.17
CA HIS A 217 -9.71 -0.92 16.92
C HIS A 217 -9.84 -1.08 18.45
N LYS A 218 -9.94 -2.30 18.98
CA LYS A 218 -10.17 -2.56 20.41
C LYS A 218 -9.14 -1.91 21.34
N SER A 219 -7.87 -1.94 20.97
CA SER A 219 -6.80 -1.28 21.75
C SER A 219 -6.96 0.22 21.79
N MET A 220 -7.37 0.84 20.68
CA MET A 220 -7.64 2.28 20.60
C MET A 220 -8.88 2.66 21.39
N GLU A 221 -9.93 1.84 21.39
CA GLU A 221 -11.13 2.06 22.23
C GLU A 221 -10.77 2.00 23.70
N GLU A 222 -9.97 1.04 24.13
CA GLU A 222 -9.55 0.91 25.52
C GLU A 222 -8.69 2.11 25.96
N GLU A 223 -7.74 2.53 25.10
CA GLU A 223 -6.96 3.74 25.35
C GLU A 223 -7.87 4.97 25.50
N ALA A 224 -8.87 5.11 24.62
CA ALA A 224 -9.82 6.21 24.68
C ALA A 224 -10.68 6.19 25.96
N ARG A 225 -11.04 5.01 26.48
CA ARG A 225 -11.71 4.84 27.78
C ARG A 225 -10.81 5.28 28.92
N VAL A 226 -9.56 4.79 28.94
CA VAL A 226 -8.58 5.18 29.97
C VAL A 226 -8.33 6.67 29.97
N LYS A 227 -8.29 7.30 28.79
CA LYS A 227 -8.12 8.77 28.65
C LYS A 227 -9.42 9.56 28.81
N GLY A 228 -10.55 8.91 29.07
CA GLY A 228 -11.85 9.56 29.33
C GLY A 228 -12.47 10.27 28.12
N CYS A 229 -12.08 9.90 26.89
CA CYS A 229 -12.56 10.55 25.68
C CYS A 229 -13.35 9.63 24.71
N ILE A 230 -13.68 8.42 25.14
CA ILE A 230 -14.36 7.42 24.28
C ILE A 230 -15.71 7.93 23.72
N ASN A 231 -16.43 8.76 24.45
CA ASN A 231 -17.68 9.36 24.03
C ASN A 231 -17.57 10.33 22.85
N LYS A 232 -16.35 10.82 22.56
CA LYS A 232 -16.05 11.65 21.38
C LYS A 232 -15.67 10.82 20.15
N LEU A 233 -15.43 9.50 20.28
CA LEU A 233 -14.97 8.64 19.20
C LEU A 233 -16.03 7.62 18.80
N LYS A 234 -16.26 7.49 17.49
CA LYS A 234 -17.16 6.51 16.89
C LYS A 234 -16.34 5.59 15.99
N PHE A 235 -16.07 4.38 16.44
CA PHE A 235 -15.44 3.33 15.63
C PHE A 235 -16.52 2.55 14.90
N THR A 236 -16.47 2.50 13.57
CA THR A 236 -17.51 1.87 12.76
C THR A 236 -17.20 0.42 12.40
N GLY A 237 -15.91 0.01 12.50
CA GLY A 237 -15.44 -1.21 11.88
C GLY A 237 -15.48 -1.13 10.34
N LYS A 238 -15.39 -2.28 9.68
CA LYS A 238 -15.53 -2.35 8.22
C LYS A 238 -16.94 -1.99 7.78
N VAL A 239 -17.04 -1.10 6.79
CA VAL A 239 -18.30 -0.67 6.21
C VAL A 239 -18.38 -1.07 4.74
N SER A 240 -19.59 -1.27 4.24
CA SER A 240 -19.83 -1.56 2.81
C SER A 240 -19.84 -0.31 1.93
N ASN A 241 -20.23 0.84 2.50
CA ASN A 241 -20.35 2.11 1.80
C ASN A 241 -19.67 3.25 2.57
N VAL A 242 -18.44 3.55 2.22
CA VAL A 242 -17.67 4.64 2.84
C VAL A 242 -18.22 6.03 2.49
N LYS A 243 -18.97 6.16 1.39
CA LYS A 243 -19.51 7.45 0.92
C LYS A 243 -20.50 8.08 1.90
N GLU A 244 -21.26 7.26 2.61
CA GLU A 244 -22.19 7.74 3.64
C GLU A 244 -21.47 8.48 4.76
N TYR A 245 -20.31 7.95 5.18
CA TYR A 245 -19.48 8.59 6.21
C TYR A 245 -18.74 9.81 5.70
N LEU A 246 -18.24 9.77 4.46
CA LEU A 246 -17.60 10.94 3.85
C LEU A 246 -18.57 12.13 3.75
N ALA A 247 -19.87 11.87 3.57
CA ALA A 247 -20.90 12.92 3.56
C ALA A 247 -21.09 13.61 4.92
N GLU A 248 -20.68 12.95 6.02
CA GLU A 248 -20.77 13.47 7.38
C GLU A 248 -19.51 14.23 7.83
N PHE A 249 -18.39 14.20 7.08
CA PHE A 249 -17.11 14.75 7.53
C PHE A 249 -16.94 16.23 7.20
N ASP A 250 -16.57 17.04 8.19
CA ASP A 250 -16.11 18.43 8.02
C ASP A 250 -14.63 18.53 7.67
N VAL A 251 -13.82 17.62 8.24
CA VAL A 251 -12.37 17.53 8.07
C VAL A 251 -11.97 16.07 7.97
N PHE A 252 -11.06 15.75 7.07
CA PHE A 252 -10.43 14.44 6.99
C PHE A 252 -9.07 14.49 7.67
N ALA A 253 -8.97 13.96 8.87
CA ALA A 253 -7.72 13.88 9.63
C ALA A 253 -7.05 12.53 9.38
N TYR A 254 -5.83 12.56 8.84
CA TYR A 254 -5.11 11.34 8.45
C TYR A 254 -3.72 11.28 9.11
N PRO A 255 -3.68 11.10 10.44
CA PRO A 255 -2.43 11.10 11.21
C PRO A 255 -1.76 9.73 11.11
N LEU A 256 -1.02 9.48 10.04
CA LEU A 256 -0.25 8.26 9.90
C LEU A 256 1.05 8.34 10.68
N GLN A 257 1.56 7.18 11.11
CA GLN A 257 2.91 7.09 11.63
C GLN A 257 3.92 7.30 10.50
N ARG A 258 5.11 7.82 10.83
CA ARG A 258 6.15 8.11 9.83
C ARG A 258 6.61 6.87 9.07
N GLU A 259 6.86 5.79 9.79
CA GLU A 259 7.38 4.54 9.24
C GLU A 259 6.27 3.63 8.71
N ASN A 260 5.37 4.17 7.90
CA ASN A 260 4.29 3.39 7.28
C ASN A 260 4.63 3.03 5.83
N TYR A 261 3.89 2.08 5.28
CA TYR A 261 4.06 1.58 3.91
C TYR A 261 3.22 2.32 2.86
N GLY A 262 2.45 3.31 3.25
CA GLY A 262 1.49 4.02 2.39
C GLY A 262 2.11 4.63 1.13
N THR A 263 1.29 4.87 0.11
CA THR A 263 1.73 5.33 -1.21
C THR A 263 1.01 6.59 -1.70
N GLY A 264 0.45 7.40 -0.81
CA GLY A 264 -0.37 8.56 -1.19
C GLY A 264 -1.85 8.23 -1.27
N GLU A 265 -2.22 7.22 -0.61
CA GLU A 265 -3.51 6.79 -0.07
C GLU A 265 -4.76 7.19 -0.88
N GLN A 266 -5.36 6.19 -1.48
CA GLN A 266 -6.62 6.32 -2.23
C GLN A 266 -7.70 7.05 -1.41
N VAL A 267 -7.75 6.84 -0.10
CA VAL A 267 -8.74 7.45 0.80
C VAL A 267 -8.61 8.98 0.93
N LEU A 268 -7.37 9.52 0.81
CA LEU A 268 -7.15 10.98 0.75
C LEU A 268 -7.75 11.55 -0.53
N ILE A 269 -7.55 10.87 -1.65
CA ILE A 269 -8.08 11.29 -2.95
C ILE A 269 -9.62 11.19 -2.95
N GLU A 270 -10.19 10.15 -2.34
CA GLU A 270 -11.64 10.00 -2.16
C GLU A 270 -12.23 11.15 -1.33
N ALA A 271 -11.61 11.46 -0.17
CA ALA A 271 -12.01 12.60 0.66
C ALA A 271 -11.85 13.94 -0.08
N MET A 272 -10.76 14.09 -0.87
CA MET A 272 -10.52 15.27 -1.69
C MET A 272 -11.58 15.44 -2.76
N CYS A 273 -11.98 14.35 -3.45
CA CYS A 273 -13.09 14.36 -4.42
C CYS A 273 -14.42 14.76 -3.77
N ALA A 274 -14.69 14.29 -2.55
CA ALA A 274 -15.86 14.68 -1.77
C ALA A 274 -15.81 16.15 -1.30
N GLY A 275 -14.66 16.82 -1.45
CA GLY A 275 -14.47 18.21 -1.03
C GLY A 275 -14.21 18.34 0.47
N ILE A 276 -13.61 17.35 1.09
CA ILE A 276 -13.32 17.41 2.52
C ILE A 276 -11.86 17.88 2.67
N PRO A 277 -11.58 18.99 3.38
CA PRO A 277 -10.22 19.45 3.66
C PRO A 277 -9.45 18.42 4.48
N GLN A 278 -8.18 18.18 4.11
CA GLN A 278 -7.36 17.18 4.76
C GLN A 278 -6.39 17.80 5.75
N VAL A 279 -6.06 17.04 6.80
CA VAL A 279 -4.92 17.33 7.70
C VAL A 279 -4.05 16.08 7.75
N VAL A 280 -2.79 16.22 7.32
CA VAL A 280 -1.83 15.12 7.23
C VAL A 280 -0.51 15.53 7.86
N PHE A 281 0.37 14.54 8.10
CA PHE A 281 1.76 14.84 8.48
C PHE A 281 2.66 15.01 7.25
N ALA A 282 3.70 15.82 7.42
CA ALA A 282 4.83 15.90 6.51
C ALA A 282 5.72 14.64 6.59
N ASP A 283 6.73 14.57 5.73
CA ASP A 283 7.71 13.47 5.64
C ASP A 283 7.09 12.11 5.27
N GLY A 284 5.94 12.12 4.59
CA GLY A 284 5.24 10.94 4.09
C GLY A 284 4.69 11.13 2.67
N PRO A 285 4.16 10.07 2.06
CA PRO A 285 3.55 10.17 0.73
C PRO A 285 2.33 11.09 0.68
N GLU A 286 1.69 11.36 1.82
CA GLU A 286 0.51 12.19 1.98
C GLU A 286 0.77 13.65 1.59
N GLU A 287 1.98 14.18 1.85
CA GLU A 287 2.38 15.53 1.46
C GLU A 287 2.46 15.74 -0.07
N TYR A 288 2.59 14.65 -0.83
CA TYR A 288 2.56 14.68 -2.30
C TYR A 288 1.14 14.69 -2.86
N VAL A 289 0.14 14.48 -2.03
CA VAL A 289 -1.29 14.50 -2.36
C VAL A 289 -1.94 15.80 -1.91
N VAL A 290 -1.69 16.22 -0.67
CA VAL A 290 -2.29 17.41 -0.06
C VAL A 290 -1.48 18.67 -0.44
N GLN A 291 -2.16 19.68 -0.98
CA GLN A 291 -1.56 20.99 -1.26
C GLN A 291 -1.69 21.85 0.00
N ASP A 292 -0.57 22.02 0.73
CA ASP A 292 -0.57 22.75 2.00
C ASP A 292 -1.13 24.17 1.86
N GLY A 293 -2.03 24.53 2.79
CA GLY A 293 -2.74 25.81 2.80
C GLY A 293 -3.79 26.00 1.68
N ILE A 294 -3.94 25.02 0.76
CA ILE A 294 -4.85 25.10 -0.40
C ILE A 294 -5.97 24.06 -0.32
N THR A 295 -5.61 22.76 -0.29
CA THR A 295 -6.59 21.68 -0.21
C THR A 295 -6.71 21.13 1.21
N GLY A 296 -5.79 21.47 2.09
CA GLY A 296 -5.69 21.03 3.46
C GLY A 296 -4.44 21.59 4.13
N PHE A 297 -3.98 20.93 5.18
CA PHE A 297 -2.75 21.27 5.89
C PHE A 297 -1.81 20.09 5.99
N VAL A 298 -0.50 20.37 5.84
CA VAL A 298 0.60 19.43 6.03
C VAL A 298 1.36 19.85 7.28
N ALA A 299 1.26 19.08 8.35
CA ALA A 299 1.79 19.40 9.67
C ALA A 299 3.17 18.74 9.89
N ASN A 300 4.15 19.50 10.38
CA ASN A 300 5.49 19.01 10.71
C ASN A 300 5.58 18.45 12.15
N SER A 301 4.55 18.65 12.94
CA SER A 301 4.51 18.22 14.33
C SER A 301 3.09 17.92 14.79
N LYS A 302 2.94 17.17 15.90
CA LYS A 302 1.65 16.92 16.55
C LYS A 302 0.95 18.24 16.94
N LYS A 303 1.71 19.24 17.36
CA LYS A 303 1.18 20.57 17.70
C LYS A 303 0.55 21.24 16.49
N GLU A 304 1.27 21.30 15.37
CA GLU A 304 0.76 21.87 14.12
C GLU A 304 -0.46 21.10 13.59
N PHE A 305 -0.48 19.76 13.74
CA PHE A 305 -1.61 18.93 13.34
C PHE A 305 -2.88 19.32 14.13
N ILE A 306 -2.76 19.48 15.45
CA ILE A 306 -3.86 19.92 16.32
C ILE A 306 -4.30 21.34 15.94
N GLU A 307 -3.36 22.27 15.79
CA GLU A 307 -3.63 23.67 15.41
C GLU A 307 -4.33 23.77 14.04
N ALA A 308 -3.97 22.91 13.08
CA ALA A 308 -4.62 22.84 11.78
C ALA A 308 -6.09 22.42 11.91
N ILE A 309 -6.39 21.42 12.72
CA ILE A 309 -7.77 20.99 13.00
C ILE A 309 -8.55 22.11 13.68
N GLN A 310 -8.00 22.75 14.72
CA GLN A 310 -8.63 23.87 15.43
C GLN A 310 -8.90 25.06 14.49
N LYS A 311 -7.97 25.34 13.57
CA LYS A 311 -8.12 26.40 12.55
C LYS A 311 -9.25 26.09 11.58
N LEU A 312 -9.42 24.84 11.16
CA LEU A 312 -10.52 24.42 10.30
C LEU A 312 -11.86 24.42 11.07
N TYR A 313 -11.86 24.12 12.36
CA TYR A 313 -13.05 24.25 13.21
C TYR A 313 -13.50 25.70 13.33
N SER A 314 -12.59 26.60 13.72
CA SER A 314 -12.91 27.98 14.02
C SER A 314 -13.15 28.87 12.80
N ASN A 315 -12.81 28.43 11.57
CA ASN A 315 -12.90 29.24 10.37
C ASN A 315 -13.66 28.53 9.23
N ASP A 316 -14.98 28.66 9.28
CA ASP A 316 -15.88 28.07 8.26
C ASP A 316 -15.59 28.59 6.84
N SER A 317 -15.26 29.87 6.68
CA SER A 317 -14.90 30.43 5.38
C SER A 317 -13.66 29.78 4.78
N LEU A 318 -12.62 29.55 5.59
CA LEU A 318 -11.41 28.85 5.19
C LEU A 318 -11.74 27.39 4.81
N ARG A 319 -12.53 26.70 5.65
CA ARG A 319 -12.93 25.31 5.42
C ARG A 319 -13.68 25.16 4.08
N ARG A 320 -14.64 26.04 3.79
CA ARG A 320 -15.37 26.07 2.51
C ARG A 320 -14.44 26.37 1.32
N LYS A 321 -13.52 27.31 1.48
CA LYS A 321 -12.53 27.62 0.43
C LYS A 321 -11.64 26.40 0.11
N MET A 322 -11.14 25.74 1.14
CA MET A 322 -10.35 24.51 0.98
C MET A 322 -11.15 23.36 0.39
N SER A 323 -12.42 23.22 0.78
CA SER A 323 -13.35 22.25 0.21
C SER A 323 -13.48 22.40 -1.31
N ALA A 324 -13.76 23.60 -1.77
CA ALA A 324 -13.86 23.91 -3.20
C ALA A 324 -12.53 23.65 -3.95
N ALA A 325 -11.40 24.03 -3.34
CA ALA A 325 -10.08 23.80 -3.90
C ALA A 325 -9.75 22.31 -3.98
N SER A 326 -10.11 21.50 -2.97
CA SER A 326 -9.94 20.05 -2.94
C SER A 326 -10.69 19.36 -4.09
N LYS A 327 -12.00 19.65 -4.26
CA LYS A 327 -12.81 19.13 -5.39
C LYS A 327 -12.18 19.46 -6.74
N LYS A 328 -11.78 20.72 -6.92
CA LYS A 328 -11.17 21.19 -8.17
C LYS A 328 -9.85 20.45 -8.43
N TYR A 329 -8.96 20.41 -7.44
CA TYR A 329 -7.65 19.78 -7.56
C TYR A 329 -7.75 18.28 -7.84
N ALA A 330 -8.65 17.57 -7.16
CA ALA A 330 -8.89 16.15 -7.39
C ALA A 330 -9.37 15.89 -8.83
N LYS A 331 -10.33 16.68 -9.31
CA LYS A 331 -10.85 16.57 -10.68
C LYS A 331 -9.80 16.83 -11.75
N GLU A 332 -8.85 17.73 -11.49
CA GLU A 332 -7.79 18.06 -12.43
C GLU A 332 -6.62 17.05 -12.40
N ASN A 333 -6.34 16.42 -11.25
CA ASN A 333 -5.11 15.67 -11.06
C ASN A 333 -5.31 14.16 -10.89
N PHE A 334 -6.46 13.69 -10.41
CA PHE A 334 -6.69 12.28 -10.07
C PHE A 334 -7.76 11.59 -10.94
N THR A 335 -7.91 12.01 -12.18
CA THR A 335 -8.77 11.27 -13.13
C THR A 335 -8.09 9.99 -13.60
N ILE A 336 -8.88 8.92 -13.80
CA ILE A 336 -8.39 7.62 -14.27
C ILE A 336 -7.71 7.70 -15.66
N ASP A 337 -8.06 8.67 -16.48
CA ASP A 337 -7.47 8.83 -17.82
C ASP A 337 -5.97 9.13 -17.80
N ARG A 338 -5.48 9.85 -16.78
CA ARG A 338 -4.06 10.18 -16.65
C ARG A 338 -3.20 8.91 -16.44
N PRO A 339 -3.45 8.09 -15.40
CA PRO A 339 -2.68 6.85 -15.21
C PRO A 339 -2.88 5.90 -16.39
N VAL A 340 -4.07 5.76 -16.96
CA VAL A 340 -4.30 4.91 -18.14
C VAL A 340 -3.44 5.33 -19.33
N LYS A 341 -3.38 6.63 -19.65
CA LYS A 341 -2.49 7.14 -20.71
C LYS A 341 -1.02 6.87 -20.40
N SER A 342 -0.60 7.02 -19.16
CA SER A 342 0.79 6.74 -18.74
C SER A 342 1.12 5.25 -18.87
N TRP A 343 0.20 4.37 -18.48
CA TRP A 343 0.37 2.93 -18.63
C TRP A 343 0.44 2.49 -20.10
N LEU A 344 -0.38 3.06 -20.97
CA LEU A 344 -0.30 2.78 -22.42
C LEU A 344 1.06 3.19 -22.99
N LYS A 345 1.61 4.33 -22.59
CA LYS A 345 2.97 4.74 -22.99
C LYS A 345 4.04 3.75 -22.52
N ILE A 346 3.96 3.27 -21.27
CA ILE A 346 4.88 2.24 -20.76
C ILE A 346 4.75 0.94 -21.56
N TYR A 347 3.53 0.48 -21.85
CA TYR A 347 3.33 -0.72 -22.65
C TYR A 347 3.87 -0.57 -24.06
N GLN A 348 3.68 0.58 -24.70
CA GLN A 348 4.24 0.88 -26.02
C GLN A 348 5.78 0.94 -25.97
N GLU A 349 6.36 1.54 -24.92
CA GLU A 349 7.81 1.55 -24.71
C GLU A 349 8.36 0.12 -24.56
N LEU A 350 7.73 -0.73 -23.76
CA LEU A 350 8.12 -2.12 -23.59
C LEU A 350 8.01 -2.91 -24.92
N LEU A 351 6.96 -2.70 -25.69
CA LEU A 351 6.76 -3.36 -26.99
C LEU A 351 7.82 -2.97 -28.01
N SER A 352 8.40 -1.79 -27.93
CA SER A 352 9.48 -1.34 -28.81
C SER A 352 10.83 -2.03 -28.50
N ARG A 353 10.94 -2.70 -27.34
CA ARG A 353 12.14 -3.41 -26.89
C ARG A 353 12.00 -4.92 -27.17
N PRO A 354 13.08 -5.65 -27.43
CA PRO A 354 13.05 -7.12 -27.43
C PRO A 354 12.71 -7.65 -26.04
N LYS A 355 12.22 -8.88 -25.93
CA LYS A 355 12.09 -9.55 -24.62
C LYS A 355 13.48 -9.76 -24.02
N SER A 356 13.67 -9.29 -22.79
CA SER A 356 14.92 -9.42 -22.05
C SER A 356 14.82 -10.54 -21.00
N GLU A 357 15.97 -11.02 -20.56
CA GLU A 357 16.07 -11.99 -19.49
C GLU A 357 15.79 -11.30 -18.15
N CYS A 358 14.84 -11.85 -17.38
CA CYS A 358 14.57 -11.40 -16.03
C CYS A 358 15.58 -12.03 -15.08
N ILE A 359 16.32 -11.21 -14.35
CA ILE A 359 17.36 -11.69 -13.43
C ILE A 359 16.95 -11.35 -12.01
N PHE A 360 16.80 -12.40 -11.19
CA PHE A 360 16.63 -12.27 -9.75
C PHE A 360 17.88 -12.75 -9.03
N ARG A 361 18.08 -12.34 -7.77
CA ARG A 361 19.22 -12.78 -6.97
C ARG A 361 19.27 -14.30 -6.89
N LYS A 362 20.43 -14.89 -7.18
CA LYS A 362 20.70 -16.31 -6.93
C LYS A 362 21.12 -16.49 -5.48
N PHE A 363 20.67 -17.59 -4.90
CA PHE A 363 21.11 -18.05 -3.57
C PHE A 363 22.00 -19.27 -3.75
N GLU A 364 22.91 -19.51 -2.81
CA GLU A 364 23.77 -20.71 -2.78
C GLU A 364 22.90 -21.96 -2.56
N SER A 365 23.34 -23.10 -3.06
CA SER A 365 22.59 -24.36 -2.90
C SER A 365 22.48 -24.84 -1.45
N THR A 366 23.34 -24.33 -0.56
CA THR A 366 23.34 -24.59 0.88
C THR A 366 22.40 -23.68 1.65
N GLU A 367 21.91 -22.59 1.01
CA GLU A 367 21.00 -21.64 1.67
C GLU A 367 19.56 -22.18 1.66
N ASP A 368 18.88 -21.97 2.76
CA ASP A 368 17.44 -22.23 2.85
C ASP A 368 16.67 -21.17 2.05
N LEU A 369 16.04 -21.59 0.97
CA LEU A 369 15.37 -20.65 0.04
C LEU A 369 14.28 -19.83 0.73
N ALA A 370 13.46 -20.44 1.59
CA ALA A 370 12.36 -19.74 2.24
C ALA A 370 12.88 -18.64 3.18
N VAL A 371 13.90 -18.97 3.97
CA VAL A 371 14.60 -18.02 4.86
C VAL A 371 15.29 -16.93 4.04
N SER A 372 15.98 -17.31 2.98
CA SER A 372 16.70 -16.35 2.12
C SER A 372 15.76 -15.35 1.44
N LEU A 373 14.59 -15.82 0.98
CA LEU A 373 13.55 -14.93 0.42
C LEU A 373 12.98 -13.99 1.49
N PHE A 374 12.73 -14.49 2.70
CA PHE A 374 12.26 -13.67 3.81
C PHE A 374 13.27 -12.57 4.19
N LEU A 375 14.53 -12.95 4.42
CA LEU A 375 15.58 -11.99 4.77
C LEU A 375 15.87 -10.98 3.64
N LEU A 376 15.81 -11.42 2.37
CA LEU A 376 15.92 -10.53 1.23
C LEU A 376 14.76 -9.51 1.20
N ALA A 377 13.55 -9.96 1.49
CA ALA A 377 12.35 -9.11 1.50
C ALA A 377 12.37 -8.08 2.62
N LEU A 378 12.90 -8.44 3.81
CA LEU A 378 13.12 -7.50 4.90
C LEU A 378 14.15 -6.43 4.54
N GLY A 379 15.15 -6.79 3.72
CA GLY A 379 16.29 -5.94 3.43
C GLY A 379 17.23 -5.79 4.64
N GLU A 380 18.06 -4.73 4.61
CA GLU A 380 18.98 -4.44 5.71
C GLU A 380 18.29 -3.58 6.77
N CYS A 381 17.92 -4.18 7.88
CA CYS A 381 17.30 -3.53 9.04
C CYS A 381 17.63 -4.33 10.33
N ASP A 382 17.31 -3.76 11.48
CA ASP A 382 17.56 -4.38 12.78
C ASP A 382 16.89 -5.75 12.91
N ALA A 383 15.65 -5.88 12.45
CA ALA A 383 14.93 -7.15 12.46
C ALA A 383 15.66 -8.22 11.65
N SER A 384 16.15 -7.90 10.45
CA SER A 384 16.89 -8.87 9.64
C SER A 384 18.22 -9.27 10.27
N SER A 385 18.88 -8.36 10.99
CA SER A 385 20.12 -8.63 11.73
C SER A 385 19.86 -9.57 12.91
N ILE A 386 18.81 -9.29 13.69
CA ILE A 386 18.39 -10.13 14.83
C ILE A 386 18.03 -11.55 14.34
N TYR A 387 17.23 -11.68 13.30
CA TYR A 387 16.85 -12.99 12.76
C TYR A 387 18.05 -13.78 12.20
N LYS A 388 19.00 -13.13 11.53
CA LYS A 388 20.24 -13.76 11.05
C LYS A 388 21.11 -14.27 12.21
N GLU A 389 21.15 -13.53 13.31
CA GLU A 389 21.90 -13.92 14.50
C GLU A 389 21.24 -15.11 15.20
N ILE A 390 19.91 -15.10 15.39
CA ILE A 390 19.15 -16.23 15.96
C ILE A 390 19.39 -17.52 15.17
N LEU A 391 19.44 -17.45 13.85
CA LEU A 391 19.66 -18.63 12.99
C LEU A 391 21.05 -19.28 13.12
N GLN A 392 21.97 -18.68 13.88
CA GLN A 392 23.28 -19.25 14.17
C GLN A 392 23.27 -20.20 15.39
N TYR A 393 22.18 -20.22 16.16
CA TYR A 393 22.02 -21.01 17.37
C TYR A 393 21.03 -22.16 17.19
N TYR A 394 21.16 -23.20 17.99
CA TYR A 394 20.07 -24.14 18.22
C TYR A 394 18.99 -23.50 19.10
N PRO A 395 17.74 -24.00 19.07
CA PRO A 395 16.63 -23.36 19.78
C PRO A 395 16.89 -23.09 21.27
N ASP A 396 17.49 -24.05 21.96
CA ASP A 396 17.74 -23.96 23.41
C ASP A 396 19.02 -23.17 23.78
N ASP A 397 19.82 -22.81 22.77
CA ASP A 397 21.12 -22.14 22.96
C ASP A 397 21.07 -20.63 22.64
N VAL A 398 19.91 -20.11 22.22
CA VAL A 398 19.78 -18.68 21.89
C VAL A 398 19.97 -17.82 23.14
N PRO A 399 20.89 -16.85 23.13
CA PRO A 399 21.12 -15.98 24.27
C PRO A 399 19.82 -15.24 24.67
N LEU A 400 19.57 -15.16 25.99
CA LEU A 400 18.35 -14.48 26.51
C LEU A 400 18.22 -13.06 25.99
N GLU A 401 19.32 -12.30 25.97
CA GLU A 401 19.33 -10.93 25.44
C GLU A 401 18.85 -10.85 23.97
N LEU A 402 19.25 -11.83 23.16
CA LEU A 402 18.85 -11.89 21.74
C LEU A 402 17.38 -12.26 21.60
N SER A 403 16.89 -13.19 22.42
CA SER A 403 15.46 -13.55 22.49
C SER A 403 14.61 -12.36 22.91
N GLU A 404 15.05 -11.59 23.92
CA GLU A 404 14.37 -10.36 24.34
C GLU A 404 14.38 -9.28 23.24
N LYS A 405 15.48 -9.10 22.52
CA LYS A 405 15.53 -8.19 21.36
C LYS A 405 14.51 -8.58 20.29
N ALA A 406 14.42 -9.87 19.98
CA ALA A 406 13.44 -10.37 19.00
C ALA A 406 11.99 -10.14 19.47
N ALA A 407 11.69 -10.42 20.74
CA ALA A 407 10.36 -10.22 21.31
C ALA A 407 9.93 -8.75 21.32
N ARG A 408 10.88 -7.81 21.45
CA ARG A 408 10.65 -6.36 21.42
C ARG A 408 10.53 -5.77 20.00
N LEU A 409 10.73 -6.57 18.94
CA LEU A 409 10.53 -6.07 17.58
C LEU A 409 9.08 -5.60 17.39
N PRO A 410 8.87 -4.48 16.65
CA PRO A 410 7.54 -3.99 16.32
C PRO A 410 6.64 -5.07 15.72
N GLN A 411 5.35 -4.99 15.99
CA GLN A 411 4.33 -5.92 15.47
C GLN A 411 4.32 -6.07 13.95
N ILE A 412 4.84 -5.07 13.24
CA ILE A 412 4.99 -5.14 11.77
C ILE A 412 5.94 -6.27 11.34
N PHE A 413 6.86 -6.72 12.20
CA PHE A 413 7.77 -7.83 11.93
C PHE A 413 7.28 -9.16 12.49
N ASN A 414 6.64 -9.15 13.67
CA ASN A 414 6.25 -10.33 14.42
C ASN A 414 4.75 -10.64 14.39
N GLY A 415 3.91 -9.65 14.09
CA GLY A 415 2.45 -9.77 14.10
C GLY A 415 1.87 -10.39 12.83
N ASN A 416 0.53 -10.40 12.75
CA ASN A 416 -0.22 -10.88 11.58
C ASN A 416 -0.26 -9.82 10.45
N THR A 417 0.89 -9.18 10.19
CA THR A 417 1.02 -8.17 9.15
C THR A 417 1.69 -8.74 7.91
N ARG A 418 1.40 -8.18 6.75
CA ARG A 418 2.03 -8.61 5.50
C ARG A 418 3.53 -8.34 5.54
N GLY A 419 4.32 -9.30 5.10
CA GLY A 419 5.78 -9.20 5.13
C GLY A 419 6.44 -9.60 6.46
N SER A 420 5.65 -9.86 7.52
CA SER A 420 6.14 -10.34 8.81
C SER A 420 6.64 -11.78 8.74
N ILE A 421 7.33 -12.24 9.81
CA ILE A 421 7.73 -13.64 9.93
C ILE A 421 6.53 -14.58 9.92
N LYS A 422 5.43 -14.27 10.61
CA LYS A 422 4.18 -15.06 10.58
C LYS A 422 3.58 -15.16 9.20
N HIS A 423 3.63 -14.08 8.43
CA HIS A 423 3.15 -14.10 7.05
C HIS A 423 3.99 -15.04 6.18
N TYR A 424 5.32 -15.03 6.33
CA TYR A 424 6.19 -15.93 5.58
C TYR A 424 6.04 -17.39 6.02
N SER A 425 5.99 -17.69 7.32
CA SER A 425 5.81 -19.03 7.85
C SER A 425 4.45 -19.65 7.45
N SER A 426 3.42 -18.83 7.22
CA SER A 426 2.12 -19.32 6.77
C SER A 426 2.09 -19.79 5.30
N PHE A 427 3.04 -19.36 4.48
CA PHE A 427 3.15 -19.76 3.06
C PHE A 427 4.25 -20.77 2.78
N PHE A 428 5.28 -20.81 3.62
CA PHE A 428 6.37 -21.76 3.48
C PHE A 428 6.34 -22.73 4.66
N ASP A 429 6.14 -24.03 4.38
CA ASP A 429 6.30 -25.07 5.39
C ASP A 429 7.80 -25.29 5.66
N ASN A 430 8.36 -24.43 6.51
CA ASN A 430 9.78 -24.33 6.76
C ASN A 430 10.05 -24.22 8.27
N GLU A 431 10.84 -25.16 8.81
CA GLU A 431 11.13 -25.23 10.23
C GLU A 431 11.89 -24.02 10.76
N LYS A 432 12.81 -23.45 9.98
CA LYS A 432 13.58 -22.27 10.40
C LYS A 432 12.72 -21.01 10.47
N LEU A 433 11.76 -20.84 9.55
CA LEU A 433 10.80 -19.73 9.63
C LEU A 433 9.88 -19.89 10.84
N LYS A 434 9.38 -21.11 11.09
CA LYS A 434 8.59 -21.41 12.30
C LYS A 434 9.41 -21.19 13.58
N TYR A 435 10.68 -21.54 13.55
CA TYR A 435 11.62 -21.28 14.64
C TYR A 435 11.77 -19.77 14.93
N LEU A 436 11.99 -18.95 13.91
CA LEU A 436 12.06 -17.49 14.08
C LEU A 436 10.75 -16.90 14.61
N GLU A 437 9.59 -17.46 14.21
CA GLU A 437 8.27 -17.01 14.67
C GLU A 437 8.10 -17.14 16.18
N ILE A 438 8.68 -18.18 16.79
CA ILE A 438 8.60 -18.43 18.25
C ILE A 438 9.15 -17.24 19.03
N PHE A 439 10.29 -16.68 18.62
CA PHE A 439 10.91 -15.54 19.30
C PHE A 439 10.10 -14.24 19.19
N GLY A 440 9.31 -14.08 18.15
CA GLY A 440 8.39 -12.97 18.02
C GLY A 440 7.11 -13.08 18.86
N THR A 441 6.86 -14.23 19.49
CA THR A 441 5.64 -14.48 20.26
C THR A 441 5.87 -14.61 21.77
N LEU A 442 7.11 -14.56 22.22
CA LEU A 442 7.49 -14.57 23.65
C LEU A 442 7.19 -13.21 24.31
N GLN A 443 5.89 -12.82 24.38
CA GLN A 443 5.41 -11.66 25.16
C GLN A 443 4.72 -12.13 26.44
#